data_d5327830f814deeb75db67d00534dba7
#
_entry.id   d5327830f814deeb75db67d00534dba7
#
_cell.length_a   1.000
_cell.length_b   1.000
_cell.length_c   1.000
_cell.angle_alpha   90.00
_cell.angle_beta   90.00
_cell.angle_gamma   90.00
#
_symmetry.space_group_name_H-M   'P 1'
#
loop_
_entity.id
_entity.type
_entity.pdbx_description
1 polymer ?
#
loop_
_entity_poly.entity_id
_entity_poly.type
_entity_poly.pdbx_seq_one_letter_code
_entity_poly.pdbx_strand_id
1 'polypeptide(L)'
;MVAADLGSECVPGTPLIVLRRGYRHHGVYAGCGRVIHYAGLTRYRRGCIEEVSLEDFVGNRPVQLGKAPEEACGRDIVRRARSRLGECRYDLLNNNCEHFCNWCLRGESRSDQIDSLTRPIRALAYLAATSLVFFPVWALSRWGIRGVPS
;
A
#
# COMPACT_ATOMS: atom_id res chain seq x y z
N MET A 1 13.56 15.60 -10.09
CA MET A 1 14.55 16.09 -9.10
C MET A 1 15.62 15.03 -8.92
N VAL A 2 16.86 15.41 -8.86
CA VAL A 2 18.01 14.52 -8.63
C VAL A 2 18.25 14.45 -7.12
N ALA A 3 18.82 13.35 -6.62
CA ALA A 3 19.00 13.12 -5.17
C ALA A 3 19.70 14.26 -4.42
N ALA A 4 20.57 15.02 -5.09
CA ALA A 4 21.29 16.14 -4.49
C ALA A 4 20.37 17.33 -4.09
N ASP A 5 19.33 17.63 -4.90
CA ASP A 5 18.39 18.72 -4.63
C ASP A 5 17.38 18.36 -3.53
N LEU A 6 17.10 17.06 -3.39
CA LEU A 6 16.11 16.53 -2.43
C LEU A 6 16.54 16.69 -0.97
N GLY A 7 17.84 16.60 -0.70
CA GLY A 7 18.35 16.64 0.68
C GLY A 7 18.11 17.97 1.39
N SER A 8 17.99 19.07 0.65
CA SER A 8 17.71 20.42 1.19
C SER A 8 16.21 20.73 1.30
N GLU A 9 15.36 20.08 0.51
CA GLU A 9 13.92 20.34 0.47
C GLU A 9 13.10 19.36 1.34
N CYS A 10 13.65 18.18 1.64
CA CYS A 10 12.94 17.16 2.41
C CYS A 10 13.12 17.37 3.91
N VAL A 11 12.00 17.44 4.62
CA VAL A 11 12.00 17.37 6.08
C VAL A 11 11.84 15.91 6.55
N PRO A 12 12.40 15.53 7.73
CA PRO A 12 12.20 14.18 8.28
C PRO A 12 10.71 13.84 8.38
N GLY A 13 10.36 12.62 7.97
CA GLY A 13 8.97 12.15 7.88
C GLY A 13 8.32 12.32 6.51
N THR A 14 8.97 13.00 5.55
CA THR A 14 8.47 13.12 4.18
C THR A 14 8.41 11.75 3.50
N PRO A 15 7.25 11.33 2.95
CA PRO A 15 7.17 10.15 2.13
C PRO A 15 7.86 10.36 0.78
N LEU A 16 8.65 9.38 0.37
CA LEU A 16 9.32 9.37 -0.93
C LEU A 16 8.75 8.24 -1.79
N ILE A 17 8.52 8.53 -3.07
CA ILE A 17 7.99 7.58 -4.03
C ILE A 17 8.90 7.52 -5.25
N VAL A 18 9.44 6.36 -5.56
CA VAL A 18 10.30 6.10 -6.73
C VAL A 18 9.58 5.14 -7.66
N LEU A 19 9.45 5.51 -8.93
CA LEU A 19 8.88 4.62 -9.93
C LEU A 19 9.91 3.56 -10.33
N ARG A 20 9.60 2.30 -10.06
CA ARG A 20 10.39 1.13 -10.49
C ARG A 20 9.64 0.39 -11.60
N ARG A 21 10.27 -0.61 -12.23
CA ARG A 21 9.62 -1.38 -13.29
C ARG A 21 8.34 -2.04 -12.78
N GLY A 22 7.18 -1.50 -13.18
CA GLY A 22 5.87 -2.07 -12.89
C GLY A 22 5.28 -1.75 -11.51
N TYR A 23 5.97 -0.99 -10.64
CA TYR A 23 5.43 -0.59 -9.34
C TYR A 23 6.06 0.69 -8.80
N ARG A 24 5.39 1.30 -7.82
CA ARG A 24 5.88 2.44 -7.04
C ARG A 24 6.54 1.92 -5.77
N HIS A 25 7.77 2.35 -5.54
CA HIS A 25 8.53 2.01 -4.35
C HIS A 25 8.46 3.16 -3.35
N HIS A 26 8.03 2.86 -2.14
CA HIS A 26 7.79 3.86 -1.10
C HIS A 26 8.85 3.79 0.00
N GLY A 27 9.22 4.96 0.54
CA GLY A 27 10.11 5.10 1.68
C GLY A 27 9.76 6.34 2.49
N VAL A 28 10.31 6.44 3.69
CA VAL A 28 10.18 7.59 4.60
C VAL A 28 11.54 8.24 4.73
N TYR A 29 11.64 9.53 4.43
CA TYR A 29 12.87 10.29 4.66
C TYR A 29 13.11 10.45 6.16
N ALA A 30 14.27 9.98 6.63
CA ALA A 30 14.61 9.98 8.05
C ALA A 30 15.44 11.20 8.49
N GLY A 31 15.82 12.06 7.54
CA GLY A 31 16.76 13.15 7.74
C GLY A 31 18.19 12.77 7.39
N CYS A 32 19.09 13.75 7.28
CA CYS A 32 20.52 13.56 7.01
C CYS A 32 20.83 12.63 5.82
N GLY A 33 20.05 12.75 4.73
CA GLY A 33 20.26 11.92 3.55
C GLY A 33 19.94 10.43 3.73
N ARG A 34 19.09 10.07 4.71
CA ARG A 34 18.71 8.69 5.02
C ARG A 34 17.25 8.42 4.73
N VAL A 35 16.94 7.22 4.27
CA VAL A 35 15.57 6.77 3.96
C VAL A 35 15.33 5.41 4.60
N ILE A 36 14.17 5.27 5.24
CA ILE A 36 13.71 3.99 5.79
C ILE A 36 12.64 3.44 4.86
N HIS A 37 12.83 2.23 4.39
CA HIS A 37 11.90 1.58 3.48
C HIS A 37 11.79 0.07 3.71
N TYR A 38 10.74 -0.52 3.22
CA TYR A 38 10.64 -1.98 3.14
C TYR A 38 11.33 -2.42 1.83
N ALA A 39 12.51 -3.03 1.91
CA ALA A 39 13.20 -3.57 0.75
C ALA A 39 12.36 -4.72 0.16
N GLY A 40 11.78 -4.51 -1.00
CA GLY A 40 10.82 -5.40 -1.63
C GLY A 40 11.28 -6.85 -1.82
N LEU A 41 10.45 -7.65 -2.47
CA LEU A 41 10.81 -9.02 -2.85
C LEU A 41 11.88 -9.00 -3.94
N THR A 42 13.00 -9.64 -3.68
CA THR A 42 13.93 -10.05 -4.72
C THR A 42 13.75 -11.54 -5.01
N ARG A 43 14.25 -12.01 -6.16
CA ARG A 43 14.13 -13.42 -6.56
C ARG A 43 14.68 -14.40 -5.51
N TYR A 44 15.56 -13.93 -4.62
CA TYR A 44 16.29 -14.77 -3.68
C TYR A 44 16.08 -14.43 -2.21
N ARG A 45 15.44 -13.28 -1.88
CA ARG A 45 15.28 -12.82 -0.48
C ARG A 45 13.98 -12.05 -0.31
N ARG A 46 13.28 -12.32 0.78
CA ARG A 46 12.27 -11.39 1.30
C ARG A 46 13.02 -10.19 1.85
N GLY A 47 12.70 -8.99 1.37
CA GLY A 47 13.30 -7.78 1.89
C GLY A 47 12.88 -7.53 3.32
N CYS A 48 13.75 -6.83 4.04
CA CYS A 48 13.48 -6.36 5.39
C CYS A 48 13.27 -4.84 5.39
N ILE A 49 12.78 -4.30 6.49
CA ILE A 49 12.77 -2.85 6.69
C ILE A 49 14.21 -2.44 7.03
N GLU A 50 14.75 -1.53 6.24
CA GLU A 50 16.13 -1.06 6.35
C GLU A 50 16.23 0.45 6.20
N GLU A 51 17.30 1.02 6.73
CA GLU A 51 17.67 2.43 6.60
C GLU A 51 18.89 2.54 5.68
N VAL A 52 18.71 3.13 4.50
CA VAL A 52 19.71 3.27 3.44
C VAL A 52 20.01 4.73 3.15
N SER A 53 21.01 5.01 2.31
CA SER A 53 21.23 6.36 1.80
C SER A 53 20.09 6.79 0.86
N LEU A 54 19.85 8.09 0.74
CA LEU A 54 18.89 8.63 -0.22
C LEU A 54 19.30 8.25 -1.65
N GLU A 55 20.60 8.23 -1.94
CA GLU A 55 21.14 7.84 -3.22
C GLU A 55 20.85 6.38 -3.57
N ASP A 56 21.04 5.46 -2.62
CA ASP A 56 20.73 4.03 -2.82
C ASP A 56 19.23 3.80 -3.01
N PHE A 57 18.40 4.53 -2.25
CA PHE A 57 16.95 4.43 -2.36
C PHE A 57 16.45 4.92 -3.72
N VAL A 58 16.93 6.08 -4.18
CA VAL A 58 16.51 6.71 -5.43
C VAL A 58 17.17 6.04 -6.64
N GLY A 59 18.47 5.75 -6.56
CA GLY A 59 19.28 5.41 -7.70
C GLY A 59 19.23 6.54 -8.76
N ASN A 60 19.19 6.18 -10.03
CA ASN A 60 19.09 7.15 -11.13
C ASN A 60 17.64 7.39 -11.59
N ARG A 61 16.66 7.36 -10.68
CA ARG A 61 15.24 7.48 -11.01
C ARG A 61 14.64 8.76 -10.46
N PRO A 62 13.60 9.31 -11.14
CA PRO A 62 12.88 10.45 -10.60
C PRO A 62 12.17 10.05 -9.30
N VAL A 63 12.22 10.97 -8.33
CA VAL A 63 11.55 10.86 -7.04
C VAL A 63 10.37 11.82 -7.03
N GLN A 64 9.26 11.35 -6.47
CA GLN A 64 8.10 12.15 -6.11
C GLN A 64 8.01 12.27 -4.59
N LEU A 65 7.73 13.48 -4.11
CA LEU A 65 7.45 13.71 -2.70
C LEU A 65 5.97 13.41 -2.45
N GLY A 66 5.70 12.50 -1.52
CA GLY A 66 4.36 12.27 -1.03
C GLY A 66 3.94 13.34 -0.01
N LYS A 67 2.64 13.41 0.26
CA LYS A 67 2.11 14.29 1.32
C LYS A 67 1.96 13.50 2.60
N ALA A 68 2.58 13.99 3.68
CA ALA A 68 2.23 13.55 5.03
C ALA A 68 0.91 14.24 5.45
N PRO A 69 0.11 13.65 6.36
CA PRO A 69 -1.01 14.34 6.98
C PRO A 69 -0.53 15.61 7.67
N GLU A 70 -1.31 16.69 7.59
CA GLU A 70 -0.92 18.02 8.15
C GLU A 70 -0.69 17.95 9.66
N GLU A 71 -1.41 17.09 10.36
CA GLU A 71 -1.29 16.89 11.81
C GLU A 71 -0.14 15.96 12.22
N ALA A 72 0.52 15.30 11.25
CA ALA A 72 1.55 14.31 11.53
C ALA A 72 2.90 14.95 11.84
N CYS A 73 3.40 14.75 13.04
CA CYS A 73 4.75 15.17 13.39
C CYS A 73 5.79 14.28 12.68
N GLY A 74 6.68 14.90 11.89
CA GLY A 74 7.72 14.19 11.15
C GLY A 74 8.62 13.31 12.02
N ARG A 75 8.91 13.76 13.26
CA ARG A 75 9.67 12.97 14.26
C ARG A 75 8.94 11.69 14.66
N ASP A 76 7.62 11.74 14.80
CA ASP A 76 6.83 10.56 15.15
C ASP A 76 6.74 9.57 14.00
N ILE A 77 6.66 10.06 12.76
CA ILE A 77 6.72 9.23 11.55
C ILE A 77 8.05 8.47 11.51
N VAL A 78 9.17 9.18 11.66
CA VAL A 78 10.50 8.55 11.66
C VAL A 78 10.67 7.58 12.84
N ARG A 79 10.19 7.93 14.03
CA ARG A 79 10.22 7.04 15.19
C ARG A 79 9.47 5.73 14.92
N ARG A 80 8.26 5.81 14.35
CA ARG A 80 7.49 4.61 13.93
C ARG A 80 8.26 3.83 12.88
N ALA A 81 8.81 4.47 11.87
CA ALA A 81 9.59 3.78 10.84
C ALA A 81 10.77 3.01 11.45
N ARG A 82 11.54 3.65 12.35
CA ARG A 82 12.68 3.04 13.03
C ARG A 82 12.30 1.89 13.97
N SER A 83 11.11 1.93 14.57
CA SER A 83 10.66 0.85 15.47
C SER A 83 10.44 -0.49 14.78
N ARG A 84 10.40 -0.51 13.45
CA ARG A 84 10.24 -1.74 12.65
C ARG A 84 11.49 -2.10 11.84
N LEU A 85 12.64 -1.45 12.08
CA LEU A 85 13.90 -1.83 11.43
C LEU A 85 14.21 -3.31 11.68
N GLY A 86 14.65 -4.02 10.64
CA GLY A 86 14.96 -5.44 10.70
C GLY A 86 13.74 -6.37 10.56
N GLU A 87 12.52 -5.85 10.49
CA GLU A 87 11.36 -6.69 10.21
C GLU A 87 11.41 -7.24 8.78
N CYS A 88 11.36 -8.57 8.63
CA CYS A 88 11.48 -9.29 7.36
C CYS A 88 10.21 -10.08 7.04
N ARG A 89 9.02 -9.47 7.18
CA ARG A 89 7.71 -10.08 6.93
C ARG A 89 7.03 -9.50 5.70
N TYR A 90 7.81 -9.22 4.64
CA TYR A 90 7.26 -8.64 3.43
C TYR A 90 6.19 -9.54 2.81
N ASP A 91 5.02 -8.98 2.57
CA ASP A 91 3.90 -9.59 1.86
C ASP A 91 3.33 -8.58 0.86
N LEU A 92 3.19 -9.01 -0.40
CA LEU A 92 2.77 -8.11 -1.48
C LEU A 92 1.36 -7.53 -1.25
N LEU A 93 0.46 -8.32 -0.67
CA LEU A 93 -0.94 -7.94 -0.50
C LEU A 93 -1.20 -7.16 0.78
N ASN A 94 -0.51 -7.54 1.87
CA ASN A 94 -0.89 -7.06 3.20
C ASN A 94 0.23 -6.33 3.95
N ASN A 95 1.50 -6.44 3.51
CA ASN A 95 2.65 -5.85 4.21
C ASN A 95 3.78 -5.49 3.22
N ASN A 96 3.48 -4.62 2.27
CA ASN A 96 4.44 -4.11 1.29
C ASN A 96 5.00 -2.73 1.69
N CYS A 97 5.83 -2.12 0.83
CA CYS A 97 6.45 -0.82 1.09
C CYS A 97 5.43 0.31 1.25
N GLU A 98 4.29 0.26 0.54
CA GLU A 98 3.23 1.26 0.67
C GLU A 98 2.45 1.10 1.98
N HIS A 99 2.10 -0.14 2.37
CA HIS A 99 1.49 -0.42 3.67
C HIS A 99 2.37 0.05 4.82
N PHE A 100 3.68 -0.20 4.73
CA PHE A 100 4.64 0.27 5.73
C PHE A 100 4.66 1.80 5.83
N CYS A 101 4.74 2.51 4.70
CA CYS A 101 4.73 3.97 4.69
C CYS A 101 3.42 4.54 5.25
N ASN A 102 2.26 4.01 4.83
CA ASN A 102 0.97 4.45 5.34
C ASN A 102 0.83 4.22 6.85
N TRP A 103 1.33 3.08 7.35
CA TRP A 103 1.38 2.84 8.78
C TRP A 103 2.29 3.86 9.50
N CYS A 104 3.45 4.19 8.96
CA CYS A 104 4.32 5.22 9.54
C CYS A 104 3.63 6.58 9.61
N LEU A 105 2.89 6.96 8.55
CA LEU A 105 2.24 8.25 8.42
C LEU A 105 1.00 8.38 9.33
N ARG A 106 0.15 7.34 9.38
CA ARG A 106 -1.19 7.43 9.94
C ARG A 106 -1.49 6.42 11.05
N GLY A 107 -0.60 5.45 11.30
CA GLY A 107 -0.87 4.29 12.16
C GLY A 107 -1.74 3.22 11.48
N GLU A 108 -2.10 3.39 10.21
CA GLU A 108 -2.92 2.47 9.43
C GLU A 108 -2.10 1.79 8.32
N SER A 109 -2.31 0.49 8.13
CA SER A 109 -1.66 -0.29 7.08
C SER A 109 -2.60 -0.45 5.89
N ARG A 110 -2.43 0.39 4.85
CA ARG A 110 -3.23 0.39 3.63
C ARG A 110 -2.36 0.56 2.40
N SER A 111 -2.75 -0.06 1.29
CA SER A 111 -2.10 0.12 0.00
C SER A 111 -3.12 0.41 -1.10
N ASP A 112 -3.06 1.60 -1.67
CA ASP A 112 -3.92 2.02 -2.78
C ASP A 112 -3.60 1.23 -4.07
N GLN A 113 -2.36 0.77 -4.22
CA GLN A 113 -1.96 -0.09 -5.35
C GLN A 113 -2.70 -1.43 -5.30
N ILE A 114 -2.73 -2.07 -4.13
CA ILE A 114 -3.43 -3.35 -3.94
C ILE A 114 -4.94 -3.15 -4.05
N ASP A 115 -5.48 -2.10 -3.44
CA ASP A 115 -6.91 -1.78 -3.53
C ASP A 115 -7.34 -1.56 -4.99
N SER A 116 -6.54 -0.89 -5.82
CA SER A 116 -6.85 -0.67 -7.24
C SER A 116 -6.85 -1.98 -8.05
N LEU A 117 -5.93 -2.89 -7.76
CA LEU A 117 -5.83 -4.20 -8.43
C LEU A 117 -6.94 -5.17 -8.00
N THR A 118 -7.34 -5.13 -6.72
CA THR A 118 -8.34 -6.07 -6.19
C THR A 118 -9.77 -5.57 -6.33
N ARG A 119 -9.99 -4.27 -6.55
CA ARG A 119 -11.31 -3.64 -6.68
C ARG A 119 -12.20 -4.30 -7.73
N PRO A 120 -11.76 -4.53 -8.99
CA PRO A 120 -12.60 -5.19 -10.00
C PRO A 120 -12.93 -6.63 -9.62
N ILE A 121 -12.00 -7.37 -9.00
CA ILE A 121 -12.22 -8.76 -8.58
C ILE A 121 -13.25 -8.82 -7.45
N ARG A 122 -13.17 -7.92 -6.47
CA ARG A 122 -14.15 -7.81 -5.37
C ARG A 122 -15.54 -7.42 -5.88
N ALA A 123 -15.62 -6.49 -6.84
CA ALA A 123 -16.88 -6.11 -7.46
C ALA A 123 -17.53 -7.28 -8.20
N LEU A 124 -16.75 -8.05 -8.96
CA LEU A 124 -17.23 -9.22 -9.69
C LEU A 124 -17.71 -10.33 -8.73
N ALA A 125 -16.97 -10.59 -7.66
CA ALA A 125 -17.34 -11.55 -6.63
C ALA A 125 -18.65 -11.15 -5.91
N TYR A 126 -18.83 -9.86 -5.63
CA TYR A 126 -20.07 -9.33 -5.03
C TYR A 126 -21.27 -9.51 -5.96
N LEU A 127 -21.12 -9.18 -7.26
CA LEU A 127 -22.17 -9.36 -8.25
C LEU A 127 -22.56 -10.84 -8.43
N ALA A 128 -21.59 -11.75 -8.43
CA ALA A 128 -21.83 -13.19 -8.49
C ALA A 128 -22.59 -13.70 -7.27
N ALA A 129 -22.21 -13.24 -6.06
CA ALA A 129 -22.87 -13.62 -4.82
C ALA A 129 -24.32 -13.12 -4.75
N THR A 130 -24.58 -11.88 -5.18
CA THR A 130 -25.95 -11.32 -5.20
C THR A 130 -26.82 -12.02 -6.24
N SER A 131 -26.27 -12.43 -7.39
CA SER A 131 -27.00 -13.20 -8.40
C SER A 131 -27.45 -14.55 -7.89
N LEU A 132 -26.63 -15.23 -7.08
CA LEU A 132 -26.97 -16.51 -6.47
C LEU A 132 -28.06 -16.40 -5.41
N VAL A 133 -28.20 -15.25 -4.74
CA VAL A 133 -29.24 -15.02 -3.71
C VAL A 133 -30.57 -14.65 -4.37
N PHE A 134 -30.58 -13.86 -5.44
CA PHE A 134 -31.81 -13.39 -6.09
C PHE A 134 -32.45 -14.41 -7.03
N PHE A 135 -31.66 -15.33 -7.61
CA PHE A 135 -32.17 -16.30 -8.56
C PHE A 135 -33.19 -17.30 -7.95
N PRO A 136 -33.01 -17.86 -6.76
CA PRO A 136 -33.99 -18.80 -6.17
C PRO A 136 -35.28 -18.12 -5.73
N VAL A 137 -35.25 -16.84 -5.33
CA VAL A 137 -36.47 -16.13 -4.90
C VAL A 137 -37.40 -15.87 -6.10
N TRP A 138 -36.84 -15.54 -7.26
CA TRP A 138 -37.61 -15.31 -8.47
C TRP A 138 -38.19 -16.63 -9.05
N ALA A 139 -37.47 -17.73 -8.96
CA ALA A 139 -37.92 -19.05 -9.40
C ALA A 139 -39.09 -19.59 -8.55
N LEU A 140 -39.07 -19.35 -7.24
CA LEU A 140 -40.15 -19.76 -6.32
C LEU A 140 -41.44 -18.95 -6.49
N SER A 141 -41.35 -17.68 -6.89
CA SER A 141 -42.55 -16.86 -7.13
C SER A 141 -43.31 -17.23 -8.41
N ARG A 142 -42.67 -17.96 -9.32
CA ARG A 142 -43.29 -18.37 -10.60
C ARG A 142 -43.97 -19.74 -10.56
N TRP A 143 -43.80 -20.51 -9.48
CA TRP A 143 -44.44 -21.80 -9.24
C TRP A 143 -45.57 -21.70 -8.17
N GLY A 144 -46.27 -20.55 -8.16
CA GLY A 144 -47.47 -20.34 -7.37
C GLY A 144 -48.66 -21.10 -7.93
N ILE A 145 -48.98 -22.21 -7.32
CA ILE A 145 -50.30 -22.78 -7.03
C ILE A 145 -51.37 -22.54 -8.11
N ARG A 146 -51.49 -23.47 -9.05
CA ARG A 146 -52.77 -23.68 -9.71
C ARG A 146 -53.67 -24.48 -8.78
N GLY A 147 -54.77 -23.86 -8.45
CA GLY A 147 -55.78 -24.39 -7.50
C GLY A 147 -56.29 -25.77 -7.89
N VAL A 148 -56.64 -26.47 -6.85
CA VAL A 148 -57.44 -27.73 -6.84
C VAL A 148 -58.87 -27.32 -7.22
N PRO A 149 -59.46 -27.93 -8.29
CA PRO A 149 -60.92 -27.83 -8.49
C PRO A 149 -61.65 -28.79 -7.53
N SER A 150 -62.71 -28.29 -6.98
CA SER A 150 -63.72 -28.97 -6.17
C SER A 150 -64.39 -30.15 -6.89
#